data_17f39adeacfcf2ea588cf46d4b79cc88
#
_entry.id   17f39adeacfcf2ea588cf46d4b79cc88
#
_cell.length_a   1.000
_cell.length_b   1.000
_cell.length_c   1.000
_cell.angle_alpha   90.00
_cell.angle_beta   90.00
_cell.angle_gamma   90.00
#
_symmetry.space_group_name_H-M   'P 1'
#
loop_
_entity.id
_entity.type
_entity.pdbx_description
1 polymer ?
#
loop_
_entity_poly.entity_id
_entity_poly.type
_entity_poly.pdbx_seq_one_letter_code
_entity_poly.pdbx_strand_id
1 'polypeptide(L)' 'MEVVEKTVGNIVVYLLRGQILLCTETECTEFFDKIAEEKSHLTVILDMSGVGYINSTGIGMIIKCLKKFRENGG' A
#
# COMPACT_ATOMS: atom_id res chain seq x y z
N MET A 1 -4.98 7.11 -8.25
CA MET A 1 -5.01 5.69 -7.84
C MET A 1 -6.30 5.42 -7.08
N GLU A 2 -7.00 4.39 -7.46
CA GLU A 2 -8.18 3.94 -6.73
C GLU A 2 -7.81 2.80 -5.79
N VAL A 3 -8.45 2.75 -4.62
CA VAL A 3 -8.19 1.71 -3.63
C VAL A 3 -9.51 1.13 -3.15
N VAL A 4 -9.61 -0.19 -3.21
CA VAL A 4 -10.74 -0.93 -2.62
C VAL A 4 -10.19 -1.80 -1.48
N GLU A 5 -10.76 -1.65 -0.30
CA GLU A 5 -10.34 -2.40 0.88
C GLU A 5 -11.33 -3.52 1.17
N LYS A 6 -10.82 -4.72 1.42
CA LYS A 6 -11.59 -5.87 1.89
C LYS A 6 -10.92 -6.45 3.11
N THR A 7 -11.70 -6.76 4.14
CA THR A 7 -11.18 -7.40 5.36
C THR A 7 -11.87 -8.73 5.56
N VAL A 8 -11.08 -9.78 5.77
CA VAL A 8 -11.56 -11.13 6.09
C VAL A 8 -10.75 -11.64 7.27
N GLY A 9 -11.39 -11.72 8.45
CA GLY A 9 -10.68 -12.10 9.67
C GLY A 9 -9.56 -11.13 10.00
N ASN A 10 -8.33 -11.61 10.09
CA ASN A 10 -7.14 -10.80 10.32
C ASN A 10 -6.35 -10.48 9.03
N ILE A 11 -6.98 -10.69 7.88
CA ILE A 11 -6.38 -10.39 6.57
C ILE A 11 -7.09 -9.20 5.98
N VAL A 12 -6.33 -8.20 5.56
CA VAL A 12 -6.86 -7.07 4.81
C VAL A 12 -6.24 -7.04 3.42
N VAL A 13 -7.09 -6.91 2.41
CA VAL A 13 -6.67 -6.85 1.00
C VAL A 13 -6.95 -5.46 0.47
N TYR A 14 -5.93 -4.81 -0.05
CA TYR A 14 -6.06 -3.54 -0.76
C TYR A 14 -5.93 -3.80 -2.25
N LEU A 15 -7.03 -3.63 -2.98
CA LEU A 15 -7.01 -3.68 -4.44
C LEU A 15 -6.69 -2.30 -4.96
N LEU A 16 -5.52 -2.16 -5.57
CA LEU A 16 -5.03 -0.90 -6.14
C LEU A 16 -5.31 -0.87 -7.63
N ARG A 17 -5.83 0.24 -8.12
CA ARG A 17 -6.13 0.43 -9.55
C ARG A 17 -5.56 1.75 -10.04
N GLY A 18 -5.15 1.78 -11.30
CA GLY A 18 -4.67 2.97 -11.99
C GLY A 18 -3.16 3.01 -12.07
N GLN A 19 -2.62 4.21 -12.17
CA GLN A 19 -1.18 4.43 -12.32
C GLN A 19 -0.63 5.06 -11.06
N ILE A 20 0.31 4.40 -10.41
CA ILE A 20 0.90 4.90 -9.17
C ILE A 20 1.74 6.16 -9.44
N LEU A 21 2.33 6.26 -10.61
CA LEU A 21 3.10 7.44 -10.99
C LEU A 21 2.26 8.73 -11.04
N LEU A 22 0.94 8.61 -11.25
CA LEU A 22 0.03 9.76 -11.29
C LEU A 22 -0.46 10.18 -9.92
N CYS A 23 -0.21 9.40 -8.90
CA CYS A 23 -0.46 9.83 -7.54
C CYS A 23 0.46 10.99 -7.23
N THR A 24 -0.05 12.02 -6.59
CA THR A 24 0.85 12.96 -5.96
C THR A 24 1.66 12.17 -4.92
N GLU A 25 2.93 12.47 -4.83
CA GLU A 25 3.82 11.83 -3.87
C GLU A 25 3.21 11.80 -2.46
N THR A 26 2.54 12.89 -2.09
CA THR A 26 1.90 13.04 -0.79
C THR A 26 0.78 12.03 -0.58
N GLU A 27 -0.13 11.87 -1.54
CA GLU A 27 -1.26 10.94 -1.42
C GLU A 27 -0.82 9.49 -1.28
N CYS A 28 0.14 9.07 -2.10
CA CYS A 28 0.66 7.71 -2.03
C CYS A 28 1.41 7.47 -0.73
N THR A 29 2.23 8.43 -0.31
CA THR A 29 2.98 8.34 0.95
C THR A 29 2.04 8.22 2.14
N GLU A 30 1.02 9.06 2.21
CA GLU A 30 0.03 9.02 3.28
C GLU A 30 -0.71 7.68 3.34
N PHE A 31 -1.10 7.16 2.18
CA PHE A 31 -1.80 5.87 2.10
C PHE A 31 -0.92 4.73 2.64
N PHE A 32 0.33 4.64 2.16
CA PHE A 32 1.23 3.57 2.59
C PHE A 32 1.67 3.71 4.04
N ASP A 33 1.90 4.94 4.50
CA ASP A 33 2.24 5.20 5.91
C ASP A 33 1.10 4.78 6.83
N LYS A 34 -0.14 5.05 6.43
CA LYS A 34 -1.32 4.69 7.20
C LYS A 34 -1.46 3.18 7.34
N ILE A 35 -1.22 2.43 6.26
CA ILE A 35 -1.20 0.98 6.31
C ILE A 35 -0.17 0.49 7.32
N ALA A 36 1.04 1.01 7.25
CA ALA A 36 2.14 0.59 8.12
C ALA A 36 1.87 0.93 9.59
N GLU A 37 1.20 2.04 9.87
CA GLU A 37 0.92 2.48 11.24
C GLU A 37 -0.31 1.81 11.83
N GLU A 38 -1.39 1.64 11.04
CA GLU A 38 -2.69 1.19 11.55
C GLU A 38 -2.94 -0.30 11.36
N LYS A 39 -2.29 -0.92 10.38
CA LYS A 39 -2.58 -2.31 9.97
C LYS A 39 -1.44 -3.28 10.22
N SER A 40 -0.40 -2.87 10.94
CA SER A 40 0.77 -3.72 11.17
C SER A 40 0.46 -4.97 12.01
N HIS A 41 -0.64 -4.98 12.73
CA HIS A 41 -1.09 -6.16 13.49
C HIS A 41 -1.86 -7.18 12.65
N LEU A 42 -2.10 -6.88 11.38
CA LEU A 42 -2.84 -7.72 10.45
C LEU A 42 -1.93 -8.25 9.35
N THR A 43 -2.40 -9.26 8.63
CA THR A 43 -1.79 -9.65 7.37
C THR A 43 -2.34 -8.75 6.27
N VAL A 44 -1.46 -8.05 5.57
CA VAL A 44 -1.85 -7.11 4.51
C VAL A 44 -1.42 -7.66 3.15
N ILE A 45 -2.35 -7.67 2.22
CA ILE A 45 -2.12 -8.05 0.84
C ILE A 45 -2.38 -6.83 -0.04
N LEU A 46 -1.39 -6.46 -0.84
CA LEU A 46 -1.56 -5.42 -1.86
C LEU A 46 -1.78 -6.10 -3.20
N ASP A 47 -3.02 -6.06 -3.69
CA ASP A 47 -3.36 -6.58 -5.01
C ASP A 47 -3.12 -5.48 -6.04
N MET A 48 -2.08 -5.64 -6.84
CA MET A 48 -1.65 -4.67 -7.83
C MET A 48 -2.03 -5.06 -9.26
N SER A 49 -2.91 -6.05 -9.43
CA SER A 49 -3.33 -6.50 -10.76
C SER A 49 -4.02 -5.41 -11.57
N GLY A 50 -4.62 -4.42 -10.92
CA GLY A 50 -5.23 -3.27 -11.57
C GLY A 50 -4.30 -2.09 -11.81
N VAL A 51 -3.01 -2.21 -11.46
CA VAL A 51 -2.02 -1.14 -11.65
C VAL A 51 -1.40 -1.29 -13.04
N GLY A 52 -1.66 -0.30 -13.91
CA GLY A 52 -1.15 -0.33 -15.29
C GLY A 52 0.31 0.08 -15.41
N TYR A 53 0.80 0.87 -14.49
CA TYR A 53 2.18 1.36 -14.52
C TYR A 53 2.64 1.78 -13.13
N ILE A 54 3.89 1.51 -12.84
CA ILE A 54 4.55 1.98 -11.63
C ILE A 54 5.98 2.38 -11.98
N ASN A 55 6.42 3.56 -11.53
CA ASN A 55 7.79 4.02 -11.73
C ASN A 55 8.67 3.68 -10.53
N SER A 56 9.95 3.99 -10.62
CA SER A 56 10.91 3.70 -9.54
C SER A 56 10.57 4.43 -8.23
N THR A 57 9.99 5.61 -8.31
CA THR A 57 9.54 6.35 -7.12
C THR A 57 8.42 5.59 -6.41
N GLY A 58 7.45 5.06 -7.18
CA GLY A 58 6.36 4.25 -6.63
C GLY A 58 6.87 2.96 -6.00
N ILE A 59 7.80 2.29 -6.65
CA ILE A 59 8.45 1.09 -6.09
C ILE A 59 9.15 1.42 -4.78
N GLY A 60 9.88 2.54 -4.74
CA GLY A 60 10.56 3.00 -3.53
C GLY A 60 9.60 3.27 -2.38
N MET A 61 8.43 3.85 -2.66
CA MET A 61 7.40 4.07 -1.65
C MET A 61 6.85 2.76 -1.07
N ILE A 62 6.65 1.75 -1.90
CA ILE A 62 6.18 0.43 -1.46
C ILE A 62 7.23 -0.24 -0.57
N ILE A 63 8.50 -0.19 -0.96
CA ILE A 63 9.59 -0.73 -0.17
C ILE A 63 9.69 -0.03 1.19
N LYS A 64 9.56 1.28 1.21
CA LYS A 64 9.58 2.06 2.45
C LYS A 64 8.41 1.70 3.36
N CYS A 65 7.24 1.50 2.80
CA CYS A 65 6.06 1.02 3.51
C CYS A 65 6.31 -0.36 4.13
N LEU A 66 6.90 -1.28 3.38
CA LEU A 66 7.22 -2.62 3.86
C LEU A 66 8.17 -2.58 5.06
N LYS A 67 9.21 -1.76 4.99
CA LYS A 67 10.15 -1.59 6.11
C LYS A 67 9.46 -1.05 7.36
N LYS A 68 8.66 -0.01 7.20
CA LYS A 68 7.91 0.60 8.30
C LYS A 68 6.90 -0.37 8.90
N PHE A 69 6.23 -1.14 8.06
CA PHE A 69 5.29 -2.18 8.48
C PHE A 69 5.98 -3.22 9.37
N ARG A 70 7.16 -3.68 8.97
CA ARG A 70 7.96 -4.62 9.76
C ARG A 70 8.45 -4.03 11.07
N GLU A 71 8.88 -2.77 11.07
CA GLU A 71 9.32 -2.06 12.28
C GLU A 71 8.18 -1.93 13.29
N ASN A 72 6.95 -1.85 12.84
CA ASN A 72 5.75 -1.78 13.66
C ASN A 72 5.18 -3.16 14.06
N GLY A 73 5.91 -4.23 13.81
CA GLY A 73 5.55 -5.59 14.22
C GLY A 73 4.82 -6.40 13.18
N GLY A 74 4.70 -5.88 11.96
CA GLY A 74 4.04 -6.58 10.85
C GLY A 74 4.95 -7.52 10.06
#